data_7e4db5e14f43e22e98145f900ce995af
#
_entry.id   7e4db5e14f43e22e98145f900ce995af
#
_cell.length_a   1.000
_cell.length_b   1.000
_cell.length_c   1.000
_cell.angle_alpha   90.00
_cell.angle_beta   90.00
_cell.angle_gamma   90.00
#
_symmetry.space_group_name_H-M   'P 1'
#
loop_
_entity.id
_entity.type
_entity.pdbx_description
1 polymer ?
#
loop_
_entity_poly.entity_id
_entity_poly.type
_entity_poly.pdbx_seq_one_letter_code
_entity_poly.pdbx_strand_id
1 'polypeptide(L)'
;MSIFDKVKELRDLTGAGMVDCKNALSENSEDIDLAIEYLRKKGIAKAAKKSDRSAAEGLITIVKSSNKASIVEINSETDFVAKNPEFNSFCKLVSNLCLESESLESLKEKKMDKDLTVS
;
A
#
# COMPACT_ATOMS: atom_id res chain seq x y z
N MET A 1 27.03 -4.59 10.26
CA MET A 1 26.00 -5.17 9.36
C MET A 1 26.47 -5.00 7.91
N SER A 2 26.50 -6.06 7.13
CA SER A 2 26.86 -5.98 5.72
C SER A 2 25.75 -5.32 4.91
N ILE A 3 26.08 -4.83 3.71
CA ILE A 3 25.06 -4.26 2.83
C ILE A 3 23.98 -5.30 2.48
N PHE A 4 24.37 -6.55 2.38
CA PHE A 4 23.46 -7.65 2.10
C PHE A 4 22.42 -7.80 3.22
N ASP A 5 22.86 -7.71 4.47
CA ASP A 5 21.95 -7.78 5.63
C ASP A 5 21.00 -6.59 5.65
N LYS A 6 21.49 -5.40 5.31
CA LYS A 6 20.68 -4.18 5.22
C LYS A 6 19.64 -4.28 4.09
N VAL A 7 20.00 -4.85 2.94
CA VAL A 7 19.06 -5.08 1.84
C VAL A 7 17.95 -6.01 2.28
N LYS A 8 18.27 -7.08 2.98
CA LYS A 8 17.31 -8.04 3.48
C LYS A 8 16.34 -7.37 4.48
N GLU A 9 16.89 -6.62 5.44
CA GLU A 9 16.09 -5.90 6.42
C GLU A 9 15.16 -4.89 5.75
N LEU A 10 15.67 -4.11 4.81
CA LEU A 10 14.89 -3.11 4.08
C LEU A 10 13.78 -3.77 3.27
N ARG A 11 14.05 -4.89 2.65
CA ARG A 11 13.05 -5.66 1.91
C ARG A 11 11.94 -6.18 2.83
N ASP A 12 12.30 -6.68 4.02
CA ASP A 12 11.32 -7.15 5.00
C ASP A 12 10.43 -6.01 5.51
N LEU A 13 10.99 -4.81 5.64
CA LEU A 13 10.26 -3.64 6.11
C LEU A 13 9.37 -3.00 5.04
N THR A 14 9.78 -3.03 3.78
CA THR A 14 9.11 -2.28 2.70
C THR A 14 8.38 -3.13 1.68
N GLY A 15 8.75 -4.40 1.57
CA GLY A 15 8.24 -5.27 0.51
C GLY A 15 8.78 -4.96 -0.88
N ALA A 16 9.72 -4.01 -1.01
CA ALA A 16 10.31 -3.65 -2.30
C ALA A 16 11.23 -4.76 -2.82
N GLY A 17 11.47 -4.75 -4.14
CA GLY A 17 12.36 -5.71 -4.77
C GLY A 17 13.82 -5.55 -4.34
N MET A 18 14.61 -6.61 -4.49
CA MET A 18 16.00 -6.65 -4.05
C MET A 18 16.86 -5.56 -4.70
N VAL A 19 16.68 -5.34 -6.01
CA VAL A 19 17.42 -4.30 -6.75
C VAL A 19 17.03 -2.90 -6.26
N ASP A 20 15.75 -2.65 -6.05
CA ASP A 20 15.28 -1.36 -5.56
C ASP A 20 15.82 -1.07 -4.16
N CYS A 21 15.85 -2.06 -3.28
CA CYS A 21 16.40 -1.92 -1.93
C CYS A 21 17.91 -1.62 -1.99
N LYS A 22 18.65 -2.32 -2.84
CA LYS A 22 20.08 -2.09 -3.02
C LYS A 22 20.36 -0.67 -3.51
N ASN A 23 19.62 -0.23 -4.51
CA ASN A 23 19.79 1.13 -5.06
C ASN A 23 19.42 2.20 -4.03
N ALA A 24 18.34 1.99 -3.28
CA ALA A 24 17.94 2.91 -2.22
C ALA A 24 19.03 3.07 -1.16
N LEU A 25 19.64 1.98 -0.73
CA LEU A 25 20.73 2.01 0.24
C LEU A 25 21.98 2.69 -0.32
N SER A 26 22.33 2.38 -1.56
CA SER A 26 23.52 2.96 -2.22
C SER A 26 23.40 4.48 -2.37
N GLU A 27 22.22 4.98 -2.68
CA GLU A 27 21.99 6.42 -2.86
C GLU A 27 21.80 7.19 -1.56
N ASN A 28 21.59 6.49 -0.44
CA ASN A 28 21.33 7.09 0.87
C ASN A 28 22.37 6.70 1.92
N SER A 29 23.62 6.48 1.48
CA SER A 29 24.76 6.16 2.36
C SER A 29 24.51 4.96 3.28
N GLU A 30 23.79 3.97 2.77
CA GLU A 30 23.42 2.75 3.50
C GLU A 30 22.60 3.00 4.77
N ASP A 31 21.93 4.16 4.86
CA ASP A 31 21.03 4.48 5.97
C ASP A 31 19.64 3.89 5.69
N ILE A 32 19.19 3.01 6.57
CA ILE A 32 17.91 2.30 6.38
C ILE A 32 16.72 3.26 6.42
N ASP A 33 16.72 4.21 7.33
CA ASP A 33 15.60 5.16 7.45
C ASP A 33 15.48 6.05 6.21
N LEU A 34 16.59 6.56 5.71
CA LEU A 34 16.61 7.34 4.48
C LEU A 34 16.22 6.50 3.26
N ALA A 35 16.62 5.24 3.23
CA ALA A 35 16.27 4.31 2.16
C ALA A 35 14.75 4.03 2.15
N ILE A 36 14.14 3.87 3.31
CA ILE A 36 12.68 3.69 3.42
C ILE A 36 11.96 4.90 2.83
N GLU A 37 12.38 6.10 3.21
CA GLU A 37 11.79 7.33 2.69
C GLU A 37 11.98 7.47 1.18
N TYR A 38 13.17 7.16 0.68
CA TYR A 38 13.47 7.15 -0.76
C TYR A 38 12.54 6.20 -1.52
N LEU A 39 12.35 4.98 -1.01
CA LEU A 39 11.45 4.00 -1.64
C LEU A 39 10.00 4.44 -1.60
N ARG A 40 9.58 5.09 -0.52
CA ARG A 40 8.23 5.64 -0.41
C ARG A 40 7.97 6.70 -1.47
N LYS A 41 8.87 7.66 -1.64
CA LYS A 41 8.77 8.71 -2.66
C LYS A 41 8.75 8.12 -4.07
N LYS A 42 9.58 7.13 -4.32
CA LYS A 42 9.64 6.44 -5.61
C LYS A 42 8.33 5.69 -5.89
N GLY A 43 7.75 5.06 -4.88
CA GLY A 43 6.46 4.38 -4.98
C GLY A 43 5.33 5.34 -5.30
N ILE A 44 5.29 6.51 -4.68
CA ILE A 44 4.30 7.56 -4.95
C ILE A 44 4.43 8.04 -6.41
N ALA A 45 5.65 8.24 -6.89
CA ALA A 45 5.90 8.64 -8.29
C ALA A 45 5.43 7.58 -9.28
N LYS A 46 5.67 6.30 -8.99
CA LYS A 46 5.19 5.19 -9.82
C LYS A 46 3.66 5.11 -9.84
N ALA A 47 3.02 5.29 -8.69
CA ALA A 47 1.57 5.30 -8.58
C ALA A 47 0.96 6.42 -9.41
N ALA A 48 1.53 7.62 -9.37
CA ALA A 48 1.09 8.75 -10.17
C ALA A 48 1.17 8.45 -11.67
N LYS A 49 2.24 7.80 -12.13
CA LYS A 49 2.41 7.42 -13.53
C LYS A 49 1.38 6.38 -14.00
N LYS A 50 0.90 5.57 -13.07
CA LYS A 50 -0.07 4.49 -13.37
C LYS A 50 -1.51 4.91 -13.18
N SER A 51 -1.77 6.13 -12.74
CA SER A 51 -3.13 6.59 -12.42
C SER A 51 -4.10 6.55 -13.61
N ASP A 52 -3.58 6.61 -14.84
CA ASP A 52 -4.40 6.58 -16.06
C ASP A 52 -4.75 5.17 -16.54
N ARG A 53 -4.25 4.14 -15.87
CA ARG A 53 -4.53 2.76 -16.27
C ARG A 53 -5.98 2.39 -15.95
N SER A 54 -6.61 1.65 -16.88
CA SER A 54 -7.96 1.16 -16.66
C SER A 54 -7.98 0.11 -15.55
N ALA A 55 -8.89 0.27 -14.60
CA ALA A 55 -9.10 -0.67 -13.49
C ALA A 55 -10.58 -1.06 -13.48
N ALA A 56 -10.96 -2.00 -14.34
CA ALA A 56 -12.33 -2.43 -14.52
C ALA A 56 -12.73 -3.63 -13.65
N GLU A 57 -11.75 -4.38 -13.16
CA GLU A 57 -11.94 -5.50 -12.24
C GLU A 57 -11.82 -5.01 -10.80
N GLY A 58 -12.07 -5.88 -9.82
CA GLY A 58 -11.94 -5.53 -8.42
C GLY A 58 -12.85 -6.30 -7.50
N LEU A 59 -13.02 -5.77 -6.28
CA LEU A 59 -13.88 -6.37 -5.26
C LEU A 59 -14.81 -5.33 -4.67
N ILE A 60 -16.02 -5.80 -4.33
CA ILE A 60 -16.96 -5.04 -3.51
C ILE A 60 -16.97 -5.71 -2.14
N THR A 61 -16.73 -4.93 -1.09
CA THR A 61 -16.69 -5.42 0.28
C THR A 61 -17.73 -4.70 1.12
N ILE A 62 -18.46 -5.46 1.92
CA ILE A 62 -19.48 -4.95 2.83
C ILE A 62 -19.07 -5.26 4.26
N VAL A 63 -19.04 -4.25 5.11
CA VAL A 63 -18.74 -4.39 6.55
C VAL A 63 -19.88 -3.76 7.35
N LYS A 64 -20.32 -4.47 8.37
CA LYS A 64 -21.38 -4.01 9.26
C LYS A 64 -20.90 -3.92 10.71
N SER A 65 -21.40 -2.93 11.42
CA SER A 65 -21.42 -2.86 12.88
C SER A 65 -22.86 -2.79 13.36
N SER A 66 -23.08 -2.63 14.68
CA SER A 66 -24.43 -2.62 15.25
C SER A 66 -25.36 -1.54 14.67
N ASN A 67 -24.81 -0.40 14.27
CA ASN A 67 -25.58 0.75 13.79
C ASN A 67 -25.04 1.39 12.51
N LYS A 68 -24.02 0.79 11.91
CA LYS A 68 -23.36 1.31 10.70
C LYS A 68 -23.06 0.17 9.74
N ALA A 69 -23.00 0.50 8.46
CA ALA A 69 -22.52 -0.40 7.43
C ALA A 69 -21.73 0.39 6.39
N SER A 70 -20.75 -0.24 5.76
CA SER A 70 -20.04 0.34 4.64
C SER A 70 -20.04 -0.63 3.47
N ILE A 71 -20.09 -0.06 2.27
CA ILE A 71 -19.91 -0.78 1.01
C ILE A 71 -18.78 -0.08 0.27
N VAL A 72 -17.74 -0.81 -0.04
CA VAL A 72 -16.55 -0.27 -0.72
C VAL A 72 -16.26 -1.07 -1.96
N GLU A 73 -16.08 -0.38 -3.08
CA GLU A 73 -15.57 -0.97 -4.31
C GLU A 73 -14.11 -0.55 -4.48
N ILE A 74 -13.22 -1.53 -4.62
CA ILE A 74 -11.81 -1.30 -4.86
C ILE A 74 -11.46 -2.00 -6.17
N ASN A 75 -11.06 -1.21 -7.16
CA ASN A 75 -10.80 -1.70 -8.50
C ASN A 75 -9.35 -2.11 -8.69
N SER A 76 -9.14 -3.08 -9.57
CA SER A 76 -7.82 -3.55 -9.98
C SER A 76 -7.77 -3.65 -11.50
N GLU A 77 -6.57 -3.74 -12.05
CA GLU A 77 -6.38 -3.85 -13.50
C GLU A 77 -6.83 -5.20 -14.04
N THR A 78 -6.69 -6.27 -13.26
CA THR A 78 -7.00 -7.63 -13.69
C THR A 78 -7.79 -8.41 -12.64
N ASP A 79 -8.49 -9.47 -13.08
CA ASP A 79 -9.19 -10.39 -12.19
C ASP A 79 -8.21 -11.24 -11.37
N PHE A 80 -6.99 -11.46 -11.87
CA PHE A 80 -5.93 -12.14 -11.10
C PHE A 80 -5.58 -11.36 -9.84
N VAL A 81 -5.45 -10.03 -9.94
CA VAL A 81 -5.23 -9.17 -8.77
C VAL A 81 -6.43 -9.25 -7.83
N ALA A 82 -7.65 -9.20 -8.34
CA ALA A 82 -8.86 -9.26 -7.53
C ALA A 82 -8.96 -10.57 -6.72
N LYS A 83 -8.33 -11.64 -7.18
CA LYS A 83 -8.31 -12.95 -6.50
C LYS A 83 -7.10 -13.13 -5.58
N ASN A 84 -6.13 -12.20 -5.60
CA ASN A 84 -4.92 -12.29 -4.80
C ASN A 84 -5.25 -12.11 -3.30
N PRO A 85 -4.73 -12.99 -2.40
CA PRO A 85 -5.01 -12.88 -0.97
C PRO A 85 -4.55 -11.57 -0.35
N GLU A 86 -3.43 -10.99 -0.78
CA GLU A 86 -2.94 -9.70 -0.28
C GLU A 86 -3.90 -8.57 -0.66
N PHE A 87 -4.39 -8.58 -1.89
CA PHE A 87 -5.39 -7.61 -2.35
C PHE A 87 -6.69 -7.75 -1.55
N ASN A 88 -7.15 -8.98 -1.31
CA ASN A 88 -8.34 -9.24 -0.50
C ASN A 88 -8.17 -8.73 0.93
N SER A 89 -7.01 -8.94 1.54
CA SER A 89 -6.71 -8.44 2.88
C SER A 89 -6.70 -6.91 2.92
N PHE A 90 -6.12 -6.28 1.91
CA PHE A 90 -6.14 -4.82 1.74
C PHE A 90 -7.57 -4.30 1.65
N CYS A 91 -8.42 -4.93 0.85
CA CYS A 91 -9.82 -4.53 0.68
C CYS A 91 -10.59 -4.61 2.00
N LYS A 92 -10.38 -5.66 2.79
CA LYS A 92 -11.00 -5.79 4.11
C LYS A 92 -10.55 -4.70 5.07
N LEU A 93 -9.26 -4.39 5.10
CA LEU A 93 -8.71 -3.34 5.94
C LEU A 93 -9.31 -1.98 5.58
N VAL A 94 -9.34 -1.64 4.30
CA VAL A 94 -9.94 -0.39 3.82
C VAL A 94 -11.42 -0.32 4.16
N SER A 95 -12.15 -1.43 4.02
CA SER A 95 -13.59 -1.48 4.34
C SER A 95 -13.87 -1.24 5.81
N ASN A 96 -13.02 -1.78 6.70
CA ASN A 96 -13.14 -1.53 8.14
C ASN A 96 -12.86 -0.05 8.46
N LEU A 97 -11.85 0.54 7.84
CA LEU A 97 -11.54 1.96 8.01
C LEU A 97 -12.67 2.84 7.45
N CYS A 98 -13.35 2.39 6.40
CA CYS A 98 -14.48 3.11 5.81
C CYS A 98 -15.62 3.28 6.78
N LEU A 99 -15.90 2.32 7.67
CA LEU A 99 -16.92 2.44 8.71
C LEU A 99 -16.67 3.64 9.62
N GLU A 100 -15.41 3.99 9.84
CA GLU A 100 -15.00 5.08 10.72
C GLU A 100 -14.84 6.41 9.97
N SER A 101 -15.06 6.40 8.66
CA SER A 101 -14.81 7.55 7.79
C SER A 101 -16.12 8.18 7.34
N GLU A 102 -16.15 9.51 7.23
CA GLU A 102 -17.33 10.25 6.78
C GLU A 102 -17.34 10.55 5.29
N SER A 103 -16.16 10.47 4.64
CA SER A 103 -16.00 10.79 3.22
C SER A 103 -14.83 10.01 2.63
N LEU A 104 -14.72 10.03 1.32
CA LEU A 104 -13.58 9.41 0.62
C LEU A 104 -12.26 10.09 1.00
N GLU A 105 -12.24 11.41 1.14
CA GLU A 105 -11.06 12.15 1.56
C GLU A 105 -10.62 11.76 2.97
N SER A 106 -11.56 11.65 3.90
CA SER A 106 -11.30 11.19 5.26
C SER A 106 -10.72 9.77 5.26
N LEU A 107 -11.28 8.88 4.45
CA LEU A 107 -10.79 7.51 4.31
C LEU A 107 -9.34 7.47 3.82
N LYS A 108 -9.01 8.26 2.80
CA LYS A 108 -7.65 8.31 2.25
C LYS A 108 -6.61 8.74 3.27
N GLU A 109 -6.98 9.56 4.23
CA GLU A 109 -6.10 10.05 5.28
C GLU A 109 -5.94 9.08 6.45
N LYS A 110 -6.80 8.06 6.57
CA LYS A 110 -6.69 7.05 7.63
C LYS A 110 -5.42 6.23 7.47
N LYS A 111 -4.77 5.98 8.60
CA LYS A 111 -3.58 5.15 8.62
C LYS A 111 -3.95 3.66 8.60
N MET A 112 -3.34 2.93 7.72
CA MET A 112 -3.55 1.48 7.58
C MET A 112 -2.61 0.70 8.47
N ASP A 113 -1.34 1.08 8.48
CA ASP A 113 -0.30 0.39 9.20
C ASP A 113 0.83 1.39 9.45
N LYS A 114 1.32 1.46 10.69
CA LYS A 114 2.36 2.41 11.10
C LYS A 114 2.05 3.81 10.57
N ASP A 115 2.86 4.28 9.62
CA ASP A 115 2.74 5.63 9.04
C ASP A 115 2.11 5.64 7.64
N LEU A 116 1.62 4.50 7.14
CA LEU A 116 1.00 4.41 5.82
C LEU A 116 -0.48 4.81 5.88
N THR A 117 -0.93 5.62 4.92
CA THR A 117 -2.33 5.98 4.74
C THR A 117 -2.98 5.15 3.64
N VAL A 118 -4.32 5.22 3.54
CA VAL A 118 -5.07 4.51 2.49
C VAL A 118 -4.73 5.05 1.09
N SER A 119 -4.47 6.32 0.98
CA SER A 119 -4.11 6.95 -0.29
C SER A 119 -2.71 6.60 -0.78
#